data_bcb66d407166ac511e96e965218a1164
#
_entry.id   bcb66d407166ac511e96e965218a1164
#
_cell.length_a   1.000
_cell.length_b   1.000
_cell.length_c   1.000
_cell.angle_alpha   90.00
_cell.angle_beta   90.00
_cell.angle_gamma   90.00
#
_symmetry.space_group_name_H-M   'P 1'
#
loop_
_entity.id
_entity.type
_entity.pdbx_description
1 polymer ?
#
loop_
_entity_poly.entity_id
_entity_poly.type
_entity_poly.pdbx_seq_one_letter_code
_entity_poly.pdbx_strand_id
1 'polypeptide(L)'
;MTSPRTKGELLSETAKSYIQDLFKENELGISKEFWSRYTDKGLQMENEAIEFAGQFFGWEFVVKNTERYSNDWITGEPDVITKDLLADIKCSWDGNTFPLFDSELKNKDYFWQMQGYMWLTGLEQAELVYCLMNTPHAIVEDEVRRAHWKANLIDEDLDLREAVQSQHSFDHLPNNLRIKRFIVERNEDAIENIKEKVELAREYYEQLKSIL
;
A
#
# COMPACT_ATOMS: atom_id res chain seq x y z
N MET A 1 5.19 7.54 9.67
CA MET A 1 6.02 6.94 10.76
C MET A 1 5.16 6.64 11.97
N THR A 2 5.36 5.47 12.58
CA THR A 2 4.59 5.03 13.77
C THR A 2 4.94 5.88 15.01
N SER A 3 3.97 6.04 15.92
CA SER A 3 4.20 6.72 17.20
C SER A 3 5.08 5.88 18.14
N PRO A 4 5.96 6.48 18.93
CA PRO A 4 6.77 5.75 19.90
C PRO A 4 5.88 5.12 20.98
N ARG A 5 6.25 3.91 21.43
CA ARG A 5 5.56 3.21 22.54
C ARG A 5 6.06 3.67 23.91
N THR A 6 7.30 4.15 23.96
CA THR A 6 7.96 4.59 25.19
C THR A 6 7.71 6.07 25.40
N LYS A 7 7.20 6.44 26.57
CA LYS A 7 6.94 7.83 26.94
C LYS A 7 8.25 8.63 26.98
N GLY A 8 8.30 9.73 26.23
CA GLY A 8 9.48 10.59 26.13
C GLY A 8 10.39 10.32 24.93
N GLU A 9 10.16 9.26 24.14
CA GLU A 9 10.83 9.08 22.86
C GLU A 9 10.12 9.87 21.75
N LEU A 10 10.92 10.46 20.85
CA LEU A 10 10.42 11.25 19.72
C LEU A 10 10.16 10.40 18.48
N LEU A 11 10.98 9.35 18.28
CA LEU A 11 10.86 8.37 17.21
C LEU A 11 10.55 6.98 17.74
N SER A 12 9.70 6.23 17.07
CA SER A 12 9.48 4.82 17.38
C SER A 12 10.69 3.96 16.98
N GLU A 13 10.85 2.79 17.61
CA GLU A 13 11.90 1.84 17.23
C GLU A 13 11.79 1.40 15.75
N THR A 14 10.58 1.25 15.24
CA THR A 14 10.34 0.97 13.81
C THR A 14 10.87 2.10 12.92
N ALA A 15 10.64 3.36 13.31
CA ALA A 15 11.15 4.50 12.57
C ALA A 15 12.70 4.56 12.63
N LYS A 16 13.28 4.35 13.81
CA LYS A 16 14.74 4.29 13.97
C LYS A 16 15.36 3.19 13.12
N SER A 17 14.79 1.99 13.13
CA SER A 17 15.26 0.86 12.29
C SER A 17 15.20 1.19 10.81
N TYR A 18 14.11 1.81 10.36
CA TYR A 18 13.97 2.26 8.96
C TYR A 18 15.05 3.28 8.58
N ILE A 19 15.30 4.27 9.44
CA ILE A 19 16.34 5.28 9.19
C ILE A 19 17.73 4.66 9.18
N GLN A 20 17.99 3.66 10.04
CA GLN A 20 19.25 2.91 10.02
C GLN A 20 19.42 2.08 8.73
N ASP A 21 18.35 1.46 8.23
CA ASP A 21 18.40 0.74 6.96
C ASP A 21 18.66 1.71 5.80
N LEU A 22 17.98 2.87 5.78
CA LEU A 22 18.23 3.93 4.80
C LEU A 22 19.66 4.48 4.87
N PHE A 23 20.20 4.64 6.08
CA PHE A 23 21.59 5.02 6.29
C PHE A 23 22.56 4.02 5.67
N LYS A 24 22.36 2.71 5.93
CA LYS A 24 23.18 1.65 5.34
C LYS A 24 23.07 1.63 3.81
N GLU A 25 21.88 1.84 3.27
CA GLU A 25 21.67 1.92 1.82
C GLU A 25 22.49 3.04 1.20
N ASN A 26 22.44 4.23 1.78
CA ASN A 26 23.15 5.40 1.29
C ASN A 26 24.68 5.32 1.45
N GLU A 27 25.16 4.87 2.62
CA GLU A 27 26.59 4.88 2.93
C GLU A 27 27.32 3.62 2.44
N LEU A 28 26.63 2.47 2.41
CA LEU A 28 27.23 1.19 2.01
C LEU A 28 26.86 0.79 0.57
N GLY A 29 25.90 1.47 -0.04
CA GLY A 29 25.39 1.10 -1.36
C GLY A 29 24.67 -0.26 -1.38
N ILE A 30 24.11 -0.70 -0.24
CA ILE A 30 23.44 -1.99 -0.09
C ILE A 30 21.94 -1.74 0.07
N SER A 31 21.19 -1.97 -1.01
CA SER A 31 19.73 -1.91 -0.96
C SER A 31 19.16 -3.21 -0.43
N LYS A 32 18.18 -3.11 0.47
CA LYS A 32 17.44 -4.26 0.96
C LYS A 32 16.29 -4.56 0.00
N GLU A 33 16.41 -5.62 -0.77
CA GLU A 33 15.30 -6.11 -1.57
C GLU A 33 14.14 -6.55 -0.66
N PHE A 34 13.00 -5.95 -0.88
CA PHE A 34 11.74 -6.34 -0.22
C PHE A 34 10.81 -6.94 -1.24
N TRP A 35 10.60 -8.25 -1.15
CA TRP A 35 9.65 -8.97 -1.97
C TRP A 35 8.57 -9.62 -1.10
N SER A 36 7.33 -9.52 -1.54
CA SER A 36 6.18 -10.14 -0.90
C SER A 36 5.14 -10.50 -1.95
N ARG A 37 4.56 -11.70 -1.85
CA ARG A 37 3.46 -12.12 -2.74
C ARG A 37 2.26 -11.15 -2.72
N TYR A 38 2.05 -10.47 -1.60
CA TYR A 38 1.00 -9.46 -1.47
C TYR A 38 1.30 -8.23 -2.31
N THR A 39 2.55 -7.75 -2.24
CA THR A 39 3.05 -6.65 -3.07
C THR A 39 3.06 -7.03 -4.54
N ASP A 40 3.48 -8.27 -4.86
CA ASP A 40 3.54 -8.77 -6.22
C ASP A 40 2.15 -8.84 -6.87
N LYS A 41 1.14 -9.37 -6.16
CA LYS A 41 -0.26 -9.29 -6.62
C LYS A 41 -0.67 -7.84 -6.88
N GLY A 42 -0.38 -6.92 -5.95
CA GLY A 42 -0.71 -5.51 -6.09
C GLY A 42 -0.14 -4.92 -7.36
N LEU A 43 1.16 -5.09 -7.59
CA LEU A 43 1.86 -4.57 -8.77
C LEU A 43 1.33 -5.15 -10.09
N GLN A 44 1.08 -6.47 -10.13
CA GLN A 44 0.57 -7.11 -11.34
C GLN A 44 -0.85 -6.70 -11.70
N MET A 45 -1.71 -6.45 -10.70
CA MET A 45 -3.13 -6.14 -10.90
C MET A 45 -3.44 -4.64 -10.89
N GLU A 46 -2.46 -3.78 -10.66
CA GLU A 46 -2.66 -2.36 -10.47
C GLU A 46 -3.37 -1.68 -11.65
N ASN A 47 -2.92 -1.92 -12.89
CA ASN A 47 -3.53 -1.32 -14.06
C ASN A 47 -4.99 -1.76 -14.26
N GLU A 48 -5.25 -3.06 -14.09
CA GLU A 48 -6.62 -3.61 -14.20
C GLU A 48 -7.52 -3.08 -13.07
N ALA A 49 -6.98 -2.90 -11.88
CA ALA A 49 -7.71 -2.35 -10.74
C ALA A 49 -8.03 -0.85 -10.92
N ILE A 50 -7.10 -0.07 -11.50
CA ILE A 50 -7.36 1.34 -11.88
C ILE A 50 -8.47 1.41 -12.92
N GLU A 51 -8.42 0.58 -13.95
CA GLU A 51 -9.46 0.52 -14.98
C GLU A 51 -10.81 0.11 -14.39
N PHE A 52 -10.84 -0.92 -13.54
CA PHE A 52 -12.04 -1.38 -12.85
C PHE A 52 -12.65 -0.28 -11.97
N ALA A 53 -11.83 0.43 -11.19
CA ALA A 53 -12.29 1.55 -10.37
C ALA A 53 -12.81 2.69 -11.24
N GLY A 54 -12.10 3.06 -12.31
CA GLY A 54 -12.49 4.10 -13.24
C GLY A 54 -13.86 3.82 -13.87
N GLN A 55 -14.06 2.61 -14.35
CA GLN A 55 -15.36 2.19 -14.92
C GLN A 55 -16.47 2.19 -13.88
N PHE A 56 -16.21 1.70 -12.67
CA PHE A 56 -17.24 1.61 -11.62
C PHE A 56 -17.66 2.97 -11.07
N PHE A 57 -16.71 3.88 -10.86
CA PHE A 57 -16.99 5.22 -10.32
C PHE A 57 -17.25 6.28 -11.40
N GLY A 58 -17.12 5.92 -12.68
CA GLY A 58 -17.34 6.85 -13.78
C GLY A 58 -16.23 7.91 -13.89
N TRP A 59 -14.99 7.58 -13.56
CA TRP A 59 -13.86 8.47 -13.74
C TRP A 59 -13.56 8.65 -15.22
N GLU A 60 -13.44 9.89 -15.67
CA GLU A 60 -13.15 10.18 -17.08
C GLU A 60 -11.63 10.21 -17.33
N PHE A 61 -11.19 9.56 -18.41
CA PHE A 61 -9.80 9.59 -18.91
C PHE A 61 -8.74 9.18 -17.87
N VAL A 62 -9.06 8.20 -17.03
CA VAL A 62 -8.15 7.74 -15.99
C VAL A 62 -7.10 6.82 -16.58
N VAL A 63 -5.85 7.18 -16.35
CA VAL A 63 -4.66 6.34 -16.63
C VAL A 63 -3.78 6.32 -15.39
N LYS A 64 -2.98 5.25 -15.25
CA LYS A 64 -1.99 5.18 -14.19
C LYS A 64 -1.03 6.35 -14.28
N ASN A 65 -0.85 7.04 -13.18
CA ASN A 65 0.17 8.06 -13.05
C ASN A 65 1.57 7.42 -13.05
N THR A 66 2.51 8.08 -13.69
CA THR A 66 3.94 7.68 -13.72
C THR A 66 4.85 8.81 -13.24
N GLU A 67 4.26 9.92 -12.81
CA GLU A 67 5.01 11.07 -12.33
C GLU A 67 5.22 10.98 -10.83
N ARG A 68 6.45 11.24 -10.42
CA ARG A 68 6.83 11.33 -9.02
C ARG A 68 6.80 12.80 -8.58
N TYR A 69 6.00 13.08 -7.59
CA TYR A 69 5.89 14.38 -6.94
C TYR A 69 6.86 14.48 -5.77
N SER A 70 7.46 15.64 -5.57
CA SER A 70 8.37 15.88 -4.45
C SER A 70 8.33 17.32 -4.00
N ASN A 71 8.60 17.52 -2.72
CA ASN A 71 8.94 18.81 -2.13
C ASN A 71 10.15 18.62 -1.20
N ASP A 72 10.51 19.62 -0.42
CA ASP A 72 11.68 19.57 0.47
C ASP A 72 11.57 18.49 1.58
N TRP A 73 10.40 17.91 1.79
CA TRP A 73 10.08 17.05 2.92
C TRP A 73 9.80 15.61 2.54
N ILE A 74 8.99 15.42 1.51
CA ILE A 74 8.49 14.10 1.11
C ILE A 74 8.51 13.93 -0.41
N THR A 75 8.47 12.70 -0.84
CA THR A 75 8.23 12.31 -2.22
C THR A 75 7.12 11.26 -2.26
N GLY A 76 6.37 11.21 -3.36
CA GLY A 76 5.29 10.26 -3.54
C GLY A 76 4.88 10.13 -5.00
N GLU A 77 4.22 9.02 -5.29
CA GLU A 77 3.74 8.65 -6.62
C GLU A 77 2.32 8.07 -6.45
N PRO A 78 1.28 8.94 -6.45
CA PRO A 78 -0.09 8.48 -6.39
C PRO A 78 -0.46 7.70 -7.64
N ASP A 79 -1.33 6.68 -7.53
CA ASP A 79 -1.67 5.80 -8.65
C ASP A 79 -2.47 6.53 -9.74
N VAL A 80 -3.37 7.42 -9.34
CA VAL A 80 -4.21 8.21 -10.24
C VAL A 80 -4.22 9.65 -9.79
N ILE A 81 -3.97 10.57 -10.72
CA ILE A 81 -4.10 12.00 -10.50
C ILE A 81 -4.67 12.69 -11.74
N THR A 82 -5.66 13.52 -11.53
CA THR A 82 -6.19 14.47 -12.51
C THR A 82 -6.33 15.84 -11.85
N LYS A 83 -6.95 16.80 -12.54
CA LYS A 83 -7.21 18.12 -11.97
C LYS A 83 -8.06 18.06 -10.68
N ASP A 84 -9.01 17.14 -10.63
CA ASP A 84 -10.03 17.08 -9.58
C ASP A 84 -10.08 15.71 -8.85
N LEU A 85 -9.20 14.78 -9.21
CA LEU A 85 -9.16 13.44 -8.63
C LEU A 85 -7.72 13.09 -8.20
N LEU A 86 -7.59 12.66 -6.96
CA LEU A 86 -6.41 11.99 -6.43
C LEU A 86 -6.87 10.64 -5.88
N ALA A 87 -6.37 9.54 -6.42
CA ALA A 87 -6.72 8.22 -5.93
C ALA A 87 -5.51 7.30 -5.80
N ASP A 88 -5.62 6.38 -4.85
CA ASP A 88 -4.65 5.31 -4.62
C ASP A 88 -5.40 3.98 -4.52
N ILE A 89 -4.92 2.99 -5.27
CA ILE A 89 -5.62 1.73 -5.48
C ILE A 89 -4.93 0.62 -4.68
N LYS A 90 -5.71 -0.12 -3.92
CA LYS A 90 -5.22 -1.25 -3.14
C LYS A 90 -5.88 -2.54 -3.58
N CYS A 91 -5.10 -3.48 -4.10
CA CYS A 91 -5.59 -4.82 -4.42
C CYS A 91 -5.60 -5.68 -3.15
N SER A 92 -6.79 -6.02 -2.65
CA SER A 92 -6.92 -6.95 -1.53
C SER A 92 -6.42 -8.33 -1.92
N TRP A 93 -5.74 -8.99 -0.96
CA TRP A 93 -5.20 -10.33 -1.18
C TRP A 93 -6.30 -11.35 -1.46
N ASP A 94 -7.32 -11.35 -0.62
CA ASP A 94 -8.48 -12.23 -0.65
C ASP A 94 -9.73 -11.54 -0.09
N GLY A 95 -10.85 -12.27 -0.05
CA GLY A 95 -12.10 -11.76 0.51
C GLY A 95 -12.03 -11.42 2.01
N ASN A 96 -11.12 -12.04 2.77
CA ASN A 96 -10.97 -11.78 4.21
C ASN A 96 -10.22 -10.48 4.48
N THR A 97 -9.33 -10.09 3.56
CA THR A 97 -8.56 -8.84 3.65
C THR A 97 -9.29 -7.66 3.01
N PHE A 98 -10.40 -7.91 2.31
CA PHE A 98 -11.21 -6.88 1.68
C PHE A 98 -12.13 -6.20 2.69
N PRO A 99 -12.10 -4.84 2.82
CA PRO A 99 -12.82 -4.13 3.88
C PRO A 99 -14.30 -3.90 3.54
N LEU A 100 -15.03 -4.95 3.19
CA LEU A 100 -16.41 -4.88 2.68
C LEU A 100 -17.36 -4.11 3.61
N PHE A 101 -17.25 -4.36 4.91
CA PHE A 101 -18.17 -3.81 5.94
C PHE A 101 -17.61 -2.58 6.65
N ASP A 102 -16.40 -2.14 6.32
CA ASP A 102 -15.80 -0.99 6.97
C ASP A 102 -16.48 0.30 6.52
N SER A 103 -16.91 1.12 7.48
CA SER A 103 -17.52 2.43 7.23
C SER A 103 -16.49 3.55 7.14
N GLU A 104 -15.29 3.32 7.67
CA GLU A 104 -14.19 4.29 7.72
C GLU A 104 -12.84 3.62 7.44
N LEU A 105 -11.86 4.39 7.04
CA LEU A 105 -10.50 3.91 6.80
C LEU A 105 -9.82 3.57 8.12
N LYS A 106 -9.63 2.27 8.40
CA LYS A 106 -8.98 1.78 9.62
C LYS A 106 -7.46 1.81 9.54
N ASN A 107 -6.89 1.66 8.34
CA ASN A 107 -5.46 1.63 8.16
C ASN A 107 -4.87 3.05 8.23
N LYS A 108 -4.19 3.33 9.34
CA LYS A 108 -3.57 4.64 9.58
C LYS A 108 -2.41 4.94 8.63
N ASP A 109 -1.69 3.93 8.15
CA ASP A 109 -0.58 4.16 7.21
C ASP A 109 -1.10 4.69 5.88
N TYR A 110 -2.24 4.19 5.41
CA TYR A 110 -2.89 4.73 4.22
C TYR A 110 -3.47 6.13 4.44
N PHE A 111 -3.99 6.43 5.63
CA PHE A 111 -4.36 7.81 5.96
C PHE A 111 -3.18 8.77 5.81
N TRP A 112 -2.01 8.43 6.38
CA TRP A 112 -0.81 9.24 6.27
C TRP A 112 -0.29 9.34 4.84
N GLN A 113 -0.39 8.28 4.05
CA GLN A 113 -0.06 8.26 2.63
C GLN A 113 -0.92 9.26 1.87
N MET A 114 -2.24 9.25 2.07
CA MET A 114 -3.16 10.18 1.43
C MET A 114 -2.89 11.64 1.83
N GLN A 115 -2.60 11.93 3.09
CA GLN A 115 -2.21 13.27 3.53
C GLN A 115 -0.93 13.75 2.84
N GLY A 116 0.05 12.87 2.71
CA GLY A 116 1.28 13.15 1.96
C GLY A 116 1.02 13.47 0.50
N TYR A 117 0.19 12.68 -0.17
CA TYR A 117 -0.17 12.90 -1.57
C TYR A 117 -0.95 14.21 -1.78
N MET A 118 -1.92 14.52 -0.92
CA MET A 118 -2.65 15.79 -0.96
C MET A 118 -1.73 16.99 -0.72
N TRP A 119 -0.74 16.85 0.17
CA TRP A 119 0.26 17.89 0.36
C TRP A 119 1.14 18.12 -0.88
N LEU A 120 1.55 17.05 -1.56
CA LEU A 120 2.38 17.13 -2.77
C LEU A 120 1.63 17.72 -3.98
N THR A 121 0.34 17.42 -4.09
CA THR A 121 -0.48 17.75 -5.26
C THR A 121 -1.32 19.01 -5.09
N GLY A 122 -1.51 19.46 -3.84
CA GLY A 122 -2.37 20.59 -3.51
C GLY A 122 -3.87 20.28 -3.56
N LEU A 123 -4.25 19.00 -3.73
CA LEU A 123 -5.65 18.59 -3.73
C LEU A 123 -6.18 18.48 -2.29
N GLU A 124 -7.48 18.79 -2.12
CA GLU A 124 -8.13 18.85 -0.80
C GLU A 124 -8.78 17.52 -0.40
N GLN A 125 -8.90 16.58 -1.33
CA GLN A 125 -9.53 15.29 -1.11
C GLN A 125 -8.78 14.20 -1.87
N ALA A 126 -8.70 13.00 -1.26
CA ALA A 126 -8.15 11.82 -1.88
C ALA A 126 -9.12 10.64 -1.75
N GLU A 127 -9.12 9.75 -2.72
CA GLU A 127 -9.85 8.50 -2.71
C GLU A 127 -8.91 7.32 -2.50
N LEU A 128 -9.11 6.55 -1.44
CA LEU A 128 -8.47 5.26 -1.27
C LEU A 128 -9.45 4.17 -1.71
N VAL A 129 -9.09 3.43 -2.76
CA VAL A 129 -9.98 2.44 -3.35
C VAL A 129 -9.39 1.04 -3.20
N TYR A 130 -10.13 0.18 -2.51
CA TYR A 130 -9.81 -1.25 -2.46
C TYR A 130 -10.53 -1.98 -3.58
N CYS A 131 -9.78 -2.80 -4.32
CA CYS A 131 -10.29 -3.69 -5.35
C CYS A 131 -10.01 -5.14 -4.99
N LEU A 132 -11.02 -6.01 -5.11
CA LEU A 132 -10.89 -7.44 -4.96
C LEU A 132 -10.73 -8.06 -6.35
N MET A 133 -9.47 -8.07 -6.82
CA MET A 133 -9.06 -8.57 -8.13
C MET A 133 -8.66 -10.03 -8.05
N ASN A 134 -8.89 -10.80 -9.13
CA ASN A 134 -8.37 -12.15 -9.24
C ASN A 134 -6.86 -12.13 -9.01
N THR A 135 -6.35 -13.20 -8.39
CA THR A 135 -4.91 -13.33 -8.19
C THR A 135 -4.27 -13.90 -9.46
N PRO A 136 -3.14 -13.35 -9.94
CA PRO A 136 -2.42 -13.88 -11.08
C PRO A 136 -2.11 -15.38 -10.94
N HIS A 137 -2.25 -16.12 -12.04
CA HIS A 137 -2.13 -17.58 -12.05
C HIS A 137 -0.82 -18.08 -11.41
N ALA A 138 0.31 -17.43 -11.69
CA ALA A 138 1.59 -17.84 -11.12
C ALA A 138 1.61 -17.77 -9.58
N ILE A 139 0.99 -16.75 -9.01
CA ILE A 139 0.87 -16.60 -7.55
C ILE A 139 -0.07 -17.67 -6.98
N VAL A 140 -1.19 -17.95 -7.68
CA VAL A 140 -2.14 -19.01 -7.25
C VAL A 140 -1.45 -20.37 -7.25
N GLU A 141 -0.66 -20.70 -8.26
CA GLU A 141 0.10 -21.93 -8.31
C GLU A 141 1.12 -22.06 -7.17
N ASP A 142 1.74 -20.96 -6.75
CA ASP A 142 2.60 -20.94 -5.58
C ASP A 142 1.81 -21.21 -4.28
N GLU A 143 0.61 -20.66 -4.14
CA GLU A 143 -0.25 -20.91 -2.99
C GLU A 143 -0.74 -22.39 -2.97
N VAL A 144 -1.06 -22.96 -4.13
CA VAL A 144 -1.39 -24.39 -4.26
C VAL A 144 -0.21 -25.26 -3.79
N ARG A 145 1.02 -24.97 -4.28
CA ARG A 145 2.22 -25.70 -3.83
C ARG A 145 2.45 -25.60 -2.32
N ARG A 146 2.27 -24.40 -1.76
CA ARG A 146 2.40 -24.15 -0.31
C ARG A 146 1.34 -24.90 0.50
N ALA A 147 0.10 -24.96 -0.01
CA ALA A 147 -0.99 -25.69 0.64
C ALA A 147 -0.70 -27.20 0.68
N HIS A 148 -0.25 -27.80 -0.44
CA HIS A 148 0.16 -29.21 -0.51
C HIS A 148 1.31 -29.49 0.46
N TRP A 149 2.33 -28.64 0.47
CA TRP A 149 3.45 -28.81 1.41
C TRP A 149 3.02 -28.74 2.88
N LYS A 150 2.16 -27.78 3.23
CA LYS A 150 1.59 -27.69 4.58
C LYS A 150 0.77 -28.93 4.98
N ALA A 151 0.08 -29.53 4.03
CA ALA A 151 -0.69 -30.76 4.21
C ALA A 151 0.17 -32.03 4.20
N ASN A 152 1.51 -31.92 3.98
CA ASN A 152 2.45 -33.02 3.76
C ASN A 152 2.03 -33.97 2.62
N LEU A 153 1.41 -33.41 1.58
CA LEU A 153 1.04 -34.14 0.37
C LEU A 153 2.18 -34.09 -0.65
N ILE A 154 2.56 -35.27 -1.17
CA ILE A 154 3.57 -35.43 -2.22
C ILE A 154 2.89 -35.36 -3.60
N ASP A 155 1.76 -36.05 -3.71
CA ASP A 155 0.97 -36.07 -4.93
C ASP A 155 -0.04 -34.91 -4.96
N GLU A 156 -0.48 -34.57 -6.16
CA GLU A 156 -1.47 -33.52 -6.33
C GLU A 156 -2.83 -33.95 -5.80
N ASP A 157 -3.39 -33.14 -4.91
CA ASP A 157 -4.75 -33.25 -4.42
C ASP A 157 -5.63 -32.21 -5.13
N LEU A 158 -6.54 -32.68 -5.98
CA LEU A 158 -7.38 -31.81 -6.81
C LEU A 158 -8.39 -31.02 -5.98
N ASP A 159 -8.91 -31.58 -4.90
CA ASP A 159 -9.88 -30.90 -4.03
C ASP A 159 -9.19 -29.75 -3.29
N LEU A 160 -7.97 -29.97 -2.81
CA LEU A 160 -7.16 -28.92 -2.19
C LEU A 160 -6.79 -27.83 -3.19
N ARG A 161 -6.42 -28.21 -4.43
CA ARG A 161 -6.15 -27.25 -5.50
C ARG A 161 -7.37 -26.37 -5.77
N GLU A 162 -8.54 -26.98 -5.98
CA GLU A 162 -9.77 -26.26 -6.25
C GLU A 162 -10.14 -25.33 -5.08
N ALA A 163 -9.98 -25.80 -3.85
CA ALA A 163 -10.22 -24.98 -2.66
C ALA A 163 -9.30 -23.74 -2.59
N VAL A 164 -8.03 -23.88 -2.96
CA VAL A 164 -7.10 -22.75 -3.01
C VAL A 164 -7.46 -21.80 -4.15
N GLN A 165 -7.69 -22.33 -5.36
CA GLN A 165 -8.01 -21.50 -6.54
C GLN A 165 -9.30 -20.71 -6.32
N SER A 166 -10.32 -21.28 -5.70
CA SER A 166 -11.58 -20.60 -5.41
C SER A 166 -11.41 -19.39 -4.47
N GLN A 167 -10.44 -19.41 -3.57
CA GLN A 167 -10.13 -18.29 -2.67
C GLN A 167 -9.46 -17.09 -3.39
N HIS A 168 -9.04 -17.28 -4.63
CA HIS A 168 -8.30 -16.29 -5.42
C HIS A 168 -9.04 -15.87 -6.69
N SER A 169 -10.29 -16.30 -6.88
CA SER A 169 -11.13 -15.98 -8.04
C SER A 169 -12.41 -15.26 -7.61
N PHE A 170 -12.65 -14.07 -8.15
CA PHE A 170 -13.72 -13.16 -7.70
C PHE A 170 -14.64 -12.68 -8.82
N ASP A 171 -14.40 -13.04 -10.09
CA ASP A 171 -15.20 -12.57 -11.24
C ASP A 171 -16.66 -13.05 -11.22
N HIS A 172 -16.95 -14.07 -10.44
CA HIS A 172 -18.30 -14.54 -10.19
C HIS A 172 -19.13 -13.60 -9.30
N LEU A 173 -18.46 -12.68 -8.59
CA LEU A 173 -19.11 -11.72 -7.70
C LEU A 173 -19.54 -10.45 -8.46
N PRO A 174 -20.67 -9.84 -8.10
CA PRO A 174 -21.07 -8.55 -8.63
C PRO A 174 -20.07 -7.45 -8.22
N ASN A 175 -19.87 -6.47 -9.11
CA ASN A 175 -18.85 -5.43 -8.95
C ASN A 175 -18.93 -4.67 -7.61
N ASN A 176 -20.14 -4.38 -7.12
CA ASN A 176 -20.33 -3.69 -5.85
C ASN A 176 -19.87 -4.46 -4.61
N LEU A 177 -19.59 -5.77 -4.73
CA LEU A 177 -18.98 -6.60 -3.69
C LEU A 177 -17.46 -6.74 -3.85
N ARG A 178 -16.90 -6.16 -4.91
CA ARG A 178 -15.46 -6.26 -5.25
C ARG A 178 -14.73 -4.92 -5.16
N ILE A 179 -15.46 -3.84 -4.86
CA ILE A 179 -14.86 -2.51 -4.80
C ILE A 179 -15.36 -1.75 -3.57
N LYS A 180 -14.45 -1.06 -2.90
CA LYS A 180 -14.74 -0.24 -1.73
C LYS A 180 -13.92 1.04 -1.76
N ARG A 181 -14.59 2.18 -1.60
CA ARG A 181 -13.95 3.50 -1.61
C ARG A 181 -14.06 4.17 -0.24
N PHE A 182 -12.96 4.77 0.19
CA PHE A 182 -12.88 5.67 1.32
C PHE A 182 -12.45 7.04 0.84
N ILE A 183 -13.19 8.05 1.23
CA ILE A 183 -12.85 9.46 0.98
C ILE A 183 -12.01 9.94 2.17
N VAL A 184 -10.89 10.57 1.89
CA VAL A 184 -9.99 11.15 2.87
C VAL A 184 -9.87 12.64 2.59
N GLU A 185 -10.28 13.45 3.54
CA GLU A 185 -10.13 14.90 3.47
C GLU A 185 -8.73 15.32 3.91
N ARG A 186 -8.22 16.40 3.32
CA ARG A 186 -6.95 17.00 3.68
C ARG A 186 -7.01 17.54 5.11
N ASN A 187 -5.92 17.31 5.85
CA ASN A 187 -5.80 17.72 7.24
C ASN A 187 -4.44 18.40 7.46
N GLU A 188 -4.46 19.71 7.69
CA GLU A 188 -3.24 20.50 7.87
C GLU A 188 -2.45 20.11 9.13
N ASP A 189 -3.13 19.71 10.22
CA ASP A 189 -2.45 19.22 11.42
C ASP A 189 -1.70 17.90 11.14
N ALA A 190 -2.27 17.04 10.29
CA ALA A 190 -1.58 15.83 9.86
C ALA A 190 -0.35 16.15 9.00
N ILE A 191 -0.45 17.13 8.10
CA ILE A 191 0.68 17.58 7.27
C ILE A 191 1.80 18.17 8.14
N GLU A 192 1.46 18.97 9.14
CA GLU A 192 2.44 19.51 10.08
C GLU A 192 3.12 18.40 10.89
N ASN A 193 2.35 17.41 11.35
CA ASN A 193 2.91 16.21 12.00
C ASN A 193 3.86 15.42 11.08
N ILE A 194 3.62 15.37 9.77
CA ILE A 194 4.55 14.76 8.82
C ILE A 194 5.87 15.52 8.81
N LYS A 195 5.84 16.86 8.73
CA LYS A 195 7.03 17.70 8.77
C LYS A 195 7.84 17.46 10.03
N GLU A 196 7.23 17.57 11.20
CA GLU A 196 7.90 17.31 12.48
C GLU A 196 8.58 15.94 12.51
N LYS A 197 7.92 14.91 12.00
CA LYS A 197 8.51 13.56 11.96
C LYS A 197 9.65 13.44 10.97
N VAL A 198 9.62 14.17 9.87
CA VAL A 198 10.74 14.21 8.91
C VAL A 198 11.94 14.93 9.53
N GLU A 199 11.73 16.05 10.24
CA GLU A 199 12.80 16.76 10.96
C GLU A 199 13.49 15.84 11.97
N LEU A 200 12.73 15.20 12.84
CA LEU A 200 13.26 14.23 13.81
C LEU A 200 14.02 13.06 13.14
N ALA A 201 13.53 12.60 12.00
CA ALA A 201 14.20 11.55 11.23
C ALA A 201 15.54 12.03 10.67
N ARG A 202 15.60 13.27 10.16
CA ARG A 202 16.85 13.91 9.69
C ARG A 202 17.85 14.10 10.80
N GLU A 203 17.41 14.60 11.95
CA GLU A 203 18.27 14.75 13.13
C GLU A 203 18.86 13.40 13.56
N TYR A 204 18.04 12.36 13.60
CA TYR A 204 18.53 11.02 13.95
C TYR A 204 19.51 10.46 12.89
N TYR A 205 19.26 10.72 11.61
CA TYR A 205 20.19 10.35 10.53
C TYR A 205 21.56 11.02 10.69
N GLU A 206 21.59 12.33 11.00
CA GLU A 206 22.85 13.04 11.26
C GLU A 206 23.57 12.55 12.53
N GLN A 207 22.83 12.14 13.57
CA GLN A 207 23.41 11.49 14.74
C GLN A 207 24.12 10.17 14.37
N LEU A 208 23.54 9.35 13.50
CA LEU A 208 24.18 8.12 13.02
C LEU A 208 25.50 8.40 12.30
N LYS A 209 25.58 9.46 11.49
CA LYS A 209 26.84 9.90 10.84
C LYS A 209 27.92 10.26 11.86
N SER A 210 27.54 10.86 12.98
CA SER A 210 28.49 11.32 13.99
C SER A 210 29.10 10.18 14.83
N ILE A 211 28.53 8.97 14.77
CA ILE A 211 29.01 7.79 15.51
C ILE A 211 30.08 7.03 14.73
N LEU A 212 30.16 7.23 13.43
CA LEU A 212 31.13 6.61 12.52
C LEU A 212 32.34 7.51 12.29
#